data_17e211a1da249dc09c7887fb72f894cb
#
_entry.id   17e211a1da249dc09c7887fb72f894cb
#
_cell.length_a   1.000
_cell.length_b   1.000
_cell.length_c   1.000
_cell.angle_alpha   90.00
_cell.angle_beta   90.00
_cell.angle_gamma   90.00
#
_symmetry.space_group_name_H-M   'P 1'
#
loop_
_entity.id
_entity.type
_entity.pdbx_description
1 polymer ?
#
loop_
_entity_poly.entity_id
_entity_poly.type
_entity_poly.pdbx_seq_one_letter_code
_entity_poly.pdbx_strand_id
1 'polypeptide(L)'
;VGVRAEDSSTKASGVQRVSVATPDDDRIGVDPLPSTPALGLILFLTAGLVLAWSIPILAVVLVWPWLFAVPGWVLVRRVAPDLPRPGVIGVGIVASTYLSAHLVELVSRLDGFGRIAVLVAVLVLVLATAVLTRIRHPWLAPWSFPAVADIPSAVRRGLREDAPAWIVAGVVGLVVLMILGSNGWRETPDGMVSGGWNWSDLLVHVAIGNSIVHGNFPPEVPYFAGEPLTYHWFADFHGAIAAAAADVPIIPVFFLSSALMAAALALVAWSLALVLTGRRVVATIAAILVCFGGGMGWLRLVADLLAGNPDILGLITQNPYDNSWSEGWPFFRIASVLGTGLLPHRATTFGLPGLVAVVLLVVACLGRRPAGVLLAGLLAALLAPFHLHAFPAVYLIVGLFVLTSGAWRARSVLRDAVLFLAPVVLALPYVLPAASLQEAEGAFRFVWGWSEARLADGPAAVVFFYVTNLGLPVLLAIAALLLLRDAERVPHRGFLAAWLVALFVVPNVVRVSDVDFDMNKYFQMMWISAAILAAWLVARWPRPAIVTVLAVCAISPGLIALHHAWHPAVVMS
;
A
#
# COMPACT_ATOMS: atom_id res chain seq x y z
N VAL A 1 56.44 54.37 -3.91
CA VAL A 1 55.85 53.26 -3.15
C VAL A 1 54.55 52.95 -3.84
N GLY A 2 54.60 51.95 -4.74
CA GLY A 2 53.46 51.56 -5.55
C GLY A 2 52.57 50.58 -4.80
N VAL A 3 51.26 50.80 -4.89
CA VAL A 3 50.23 49.85 -4.50
C VAL A 3 49.60 49.29 -5.77
N ARG A 4 49.80 47.99 -6.00
CA ARG A 4 49.11 47.25 -7.08
C ARG A 4 47.67 47.01 -6.64
N ALA A 5 46.72 47.39 -7.49
CA ALA A 5 45.36 46.95 -7.44
C ALA A 5 45.25 45.52 -7.99
N GLU A 6 44.73 44.59 -7.21
CA GLU A 6 44.34 43.25 -7.68
C GLU A 6 42.92 43.27 -8.21
N ASP A 7 42.82 42.84 -9.44
CA ASP A 7 41.63 42.73 -10.24
C ASP A 7 40.81 41.51 -9.80
N SER A 8 39.63 41.73 -9.21
CA SER A 8 38.68 40.66 -8.84
C SER A 8 37.78 40.31 -10.01
N SER A 9 38.24 39.40 -10.87
CA SER A 9 37.41 38.84 -11.94
C SER A 9 36.37 37.91 -11.38
N THR A 10 35.14 38.32 -11.57
CA THR A 10 33.87 37.56 -11.41
C THR A 10 33.96 36.19 -12.07
N LYS A 11 33.90 35.12 -11.24
CA LYS A 11 33.64 33.77 -11.71
C LYS A 11 32.17 33.67 -12.11
N ALA A 12 31.91 33.73 -13.41
CA ALA A 12 30.63 33.38 -14.02
C ALA A 12 30.37 31.88 -13.78
N SER A 13 29.21 31.58 -13.20
CA SER A 13 28.67 30.25 -13.02
C SER A 13 28.53 29.53 -14.35
N GLY A 14 29.35 28.50 -14.55
CA GLY A 14 29.24 27.60 -15.70
C GLY A 14 27.95 26.78 -15.64
N VAL A 15 26.92 27.27 -16.28
CA VAL A 15 25.77 26.45 -16.67
C VAL A 15 26.25 25.53 -17.78
N GLN A 16 26.57 24.28 -17.44
CA GLN A 16 26.78 23.22 -18.41
C GLN A 16 25.49 23.07 -19.24
N ARG A 17 25.51 23.58 -20.47
CA ARG A 17 24.49 23.27 -21.48
C ARG A 17 24.60 21.77 -21.78
N VAL A 18 23.70 20.98 -21.21
CA VAL A 18 23.45 19.63 -21.69
C VAL A 18 22.94 19.77 -23.12
N SER A 19 23.76 19.34 -24.07
CA SER A 19 23.37 19.19 -25.46
C SER A 19 22.18 18.25 -25.52
N VAL A 20 21.00 18.81 -25.79
CA VAL A 20 19.81 18.03 -26.12
C VAL A 20 20.04 17.52 -27.53
N ALA A 21 20.41 16.24 -27.64
CA ALA A 21 20.33 15.52 -28.91
C ALA A 21 18.88 15.58 -29.39
N THR A 22 18.67 16.10 -30.57
CA THR A 22 17.40 16.07 -31.30
C THR A 22 17.00 14.61 -31.45
N PRO A 23 15.81 14.18 -31.04
CA PRO A 23 15.35 12.83 -31.30
C PRO A 23 14.84 12.76 -32.75
N ASP A 24 15.71 12.38 -33.66
CA ASP A 24 15.28 11.76 -34.90
C ASP A 24 15.07 10.28 -34.63
N ASP A 25 13.89 9.90 -34.36
CA ASP A 25 13.19 8.65 -34.68
C ASP A 25 12.03 8.40 -33.70
N ASP A 26 10.85 8.97 -33.99
CA ASP A 26 9.58 8.67 -33.32
C ASP A 26 9.01 7.29 -33.69
N ARG A 27 9.81 6.40 -34.24
CA ARG A 27 9.36 5.06 -34.65
C ARG A 27 9.46 4.09 -33.46
N ILE A 28 8.35 3.46 -33.14
CA ILE A 28 8.33 2.30 -32.23
C ILE A 28 9.11 1.18 -32.88
N GLY A 29 10.33 0.94 -32.42
CA GLY A 29 11.15 -0.20 -32.84
C GLY A 29 10.83 -1.43 -31.99
N VAL A 30 10.70 -2.59 -32.62
CA VAL A 30 10.64 -3.88 -31.92
C VAL A 30 11.90 -4.66 -32.28
N ASP A 31 12.65 -5.10 -31.28
CA ASP A 31 13.81 -5.97 -31.53
C ASP A 31 13.35 -7.25 -32.26
N PRO A 32 14.13 -7.78 -33.22
CA PRO A 32 13.77 -8.99 -33.95
C PRO A 32 13.49 -10.17 -33.00
N LEU A 33 12.59 -11.05 -33.43
CA LEU A 33 12.19 -12.24 -32.67
C LEU A 33 13.39 -12.97 -32.06
N PRO A 34 13.25 -13.55 -30.89
CA PRO A 34 14.35 -14.06 -30.09
C PRO A 34 15.17 -15.10 -30.83
N SER A 35 16.48 -15.01 -30.67
CA SER A 35 17.39 -16.11 -30.88
C SER A 35 16.93 -17.36 -30.12
N THR A 36 17.29 -18.54 -30.57
CA THR A 36 16.98 -19.86 -30.00
C THR A 36 16.81 -19.96 -28.46
N PRO A 37 17.53 -19.20 -27.60
CA PRO A 37 17.32 -19.24 -26.14
C PRO A 37 15.99 -18.70 -25.64
N ALA A 38 15.39 -17.71 -26.31
CA ALA A 38 14.13 -17.13 -25.83
C ALA A 38 12.92 -17.95 -26.29
N LEU A 39 13.00 -18.62 -27.45
CA LEU A 39 12.01 -19.62 -27.84
C LEU A 39 12.03 -20.82 -26.86
N GLY A 40 13.25 -21.26 -26.46
CA GLY A 40 13.42 -22.29 -25.44
C GLY A 40 12.82 -21.89 -24.08
N LEU A 41 12.98 -20.63 -23.67
CA LEU A 41 12.38 -20.13 -22.43
C LEU A 41 10.85 -20.06 -22.50
N ILE A 42 10.28 -19.62 -23.63
CA ILE A 42 8.82 -19.61 -23.85
C ILE A 42 8.26 -21.04 -23.83
N LEU A 43 8.91 -21.97 -24.52
CA LEU A 43 8.52 -23.38 -24.51
C LEU A 43 8.62 -24.01 -23.13
N PHE A 44 9.70 -23.69 -22.38
CA PHE A 44 9.89 -24.14 -20.99
C PHE A 44 8.81 -23.58 -20.07
N LEU A 45 8.47 -22.29 -20.19
CA LEU A 45 7.41 -21.67 -19.40
C LEU A 45 6.04 -22.25 -19.77
N THR A 46 5.78 -22.48 -21.07
CA THR A 46 4.51 -23.07 -21.51
C THR A 46 4.39 -24.53 -21.06
N ALA A 47 5.45 -25.32 -21.18
CA ALA A 47 5.48 -26.70 -20.66
C ALA A 47 5.34 -26.70 -19.12
N GLY A 48 5.99 -25.76 -18.43
CA GLY A 48 5.85 -25.54 -16.99
C GLY A 48 4.42 -25.22 -16.56
N LEU A 49 3.71 -24.37 -17.33
CA LEU A 49 2.30 -24.06 -17.08
C LEU A 49 1.39 -25.27 -17.27
N VAL A 50 1.66 -26.12 -18.28
CA VAL A 50 0.94 -27.38 -18.50
C VAL A 50 1.21 -28.38 -17.37
N LEU A 51 2.46 -28.51 -16.93
CA LEU A 51 2.82 -29.36 -15.78
C LEU A 51 2.22 -28.83 -14.46
N ALA A 52 2.17 -27.51 -14.29
CA ALA A 52 1.54 -26.88 -13.14
C ALA A 52 0.04 -27.19 -13.04
N TRP A 53 -0.62 -27.55 -14.15
CA TRP A 53 -2.00 -28.03 -14.11
C TRP A 53 -2.18 -29.28 -13.25
N SER A 54 -1.22 -30.18 -13.28
CA SER A 54 -1.33 -31.50 -12.63
C SER A 54 -0.67 -31.54 -11.24
N ILE A 55 0.15 -30.54 -10.90
CA ILE A 55 0.94 -30.55 -9.67
C ILE A 55 0.82 -29.19 -8.96
N PRO A 56 0.02 -29.06 -7.88
CA PRO A 56 -0.26 -27.80 -7.20
C PRO A 56 0.99 -27.00 -6.82
N ILE A 57 2.01 -27.66 -6.29
CA ILE A 57 3.26 -26.99 -5.89
C ILE A 57 3.99 -26.32 -7.06
N LEU A 58 3.90 -26.90 -8.27
CA LEU A 58 4.48 -26.29 -9.47
C LEU A 58 3.71 -25.02 -9.85
N ALA A 59 2.39 -24.98 -9.66
CA ALA A 59 1.60 -23.77 -9.89
C ALA A 59 2.00 -22.64 -8.93
N VAL A 60 2.24 -22.95 -7.66
CA VAL A 60 2.77 -21.97 -6.70
C VAL A 60 4.11 -21.40 -7.18
N VAL A 61 5.01 -22.25 -7.65
CA VAL A 61 6.36 -21.82 -8.07
C VAL A 61 6.36 -21.12 -9.43
N LEU A 62 5.54 -21.58 -10.39
CA LEU A 62 5.59 -21.12 -11.78
C LEU A 62 4.52 -20.09 -12.11
N VAL A 63 3.33 -20.12 -11.48
CA VAL A 63 2.21 -19.23 -11.79
C VAL A 63 2.17 -18.03 -10.86
N TRP A 64 2.29 -18.22 -9.54
CA TRP A 64 2.19 -17.12 -8.57
C TRP A 64 3.20 -15.99 -8.78
N PRO A 65 4.46 -16.22 -9.21
CA PRO A 65 5.34 -15.10 -9.55
C PRO A 65 4.77 -14.15 -10.61
N TRP A 66 3.97 -14.65 -11.54
CA TRP A 66 3.29 -13.82 -12.56
C TRP A 66 2.08 -13.08 -12.00
N LEU A 67 1.41 -13.63 -11.01
CA LEU A 67 0.30 -12.96 -10.33
C LEU A 67 0.78 -11.86 -9.37
N PHE A 68 1.92 -12.06 -8.69
CA PHE A 68 2.32 -11.22 -7.57
C PHE A 68 3.56 -10.34 -7.81
N ALA A 69 4.42 -10.61 -8.80
CA ALA A 69 5.72 -9.94 -8.84
C ALA A 69 6.27 -9.60 -10.23
N VAL A 70 6.35 -10.56 -11.14
CA VAL A 70 7.19 -10.45 -12.36
C VAL A 70 6.72 -9.38 -13.34
N PRO A 71 5.45 -9.32 -13.77
CA PRO A 71 5.00 -8.33 -14.75
C PRO A 71 5.20 -6.90 -14.25
N GLY A 72 4.81 -6.62 -13.01
CA GLY A 72 4.96 -5.31 -12.41
C GLY A 72 6.43 -4.93 -12.19
N TRP A 73 7.27 -5.87 -11.75
CA TRP A 73 8.71 -5.61 -11.61
C TRP A 73 9.35 -5.21 -12.95
N VAL A 74 9.06 -5.94 -14.04
CA VAL A 74 9.55 -5.60 -15.38
C VAL A 74 9.03 -4.23 -15.81
N LEU A 75 7.72 -3.99 -15.64
CA LEU A 75 7.07 -2.74 -16.00
C LEU A 75 7.70 -1.56 -15.27
N VAL A 76 7.82 -1.64 -13.93
CA VAL A 76 8.39 -0.55 -13.12
C VAL A 76 9.85 -0.28 -13.51
N ARG A 77 10.66 -1.31 -13.75
CA ARG A 77 12.03 -1.13 -14.24
C ARG A 77 12.12 -0.44 -15.58
N ARG A 78 11.12 -0.61 -16.43
CA ARG A 78 11.05 0.04 -17.76
C ARG A 78 10.61 1.50 -17.68
N VAL A 79 9.65 1.82 -16.78
CA VAL A 79 9.04 3.16 -16.75
C VAL A 79 9.62 4.09 -15.68
N ALA A 80 10.15 3.54 -14.60
CA ALA A 80 10.69 4.26 -13.44
C ALA A 80 12.02 3.65 -12.95
N PRO A 81 13.06 3.57 -13.80
CA PRO A 81 14.33 2.90 -13.49
C PRO A 81 15.10 3.55 -12.34
N ASP A 82 14.83 4.82 -12.07
CA ASP A 82 15.53 5.63 -11.07
C ASP A 82 14.98 5.43 -9.64
N LEU A 83 13.93 4.61 -9.47
CA LEU A 83 13.41 4.27 -8.15
C LEU A 83 14.43 3.46 -7.33
N PRO A 84 14.46 3.63 -6.00
CA PRO A 84 15.18 2.73 -5.12
C PRO A 84 14.75 1.27 -5.34
N ARG A 85 15.67 0.31 -5.21
CA ARG A 85 15.38 -1.12 -5.42
C ARG A 85 14.18 -1.63 -4.60
N PRO A 86 14.06 -1.29 -3.29
CA PRO A 86 12.87 -1.64 -2.51
C PRO A 86 11.57 -1.08 -3.13
N GLY A 87 11.61 0.15 -3.66
CA GLY A 87 10.48 0.76 -4.37
C GLY A 87 10.12 0.04 -5.66
N VAL A 88 11.12 -0.37 -6.45
CA VAL A 88 10.87 -1.17 -7.67
C VAL A 88 10.17 -2.48 -7.34
N ILE A 89 10.59 -3.17 -6.27
CA ILE A 89 9.98 -4.44 -5.84
C ILE A 89 8.59 -4.19 -5.26
N GLY A 90 8.43 -3.23 -4.33
CA GLY A 90 7.14 -2.93 -3.70
C GLY A 90 6.09 -2.47 -4.70
N VAL A 91 6.42 -1.51 -5.60
CA VAL A 91 5.52 -1.09 -6.69
C VAL A 91 5.27 -2.24 -7.66
N GLY A 92 6.29 -3.07 -7.93
CA GLY A 92 6.18 -4.24 -8.79
C GLY A 92 5.17 -5.27 -8.27
N ILE A 93 5.17 -5.54 -6.96
CA ILE A 93 4.18 -6.42 -6.31
C ILE A 93 2.78 -5.84 -6.47
N VAL A 94 2.58 -4.58 -6.13
CA VAL A 94 1.28 -3.90 -6.29
C VAL A 94 0.80 -3.93 -7.74
N ALA A 95 1.66 -3.57 -8.68
CA ALA A 95 1.32 -3.53 -10.10
C ALA A 95 0.97 -4.92 -10.64
N SER A 96 1.72 -5.96 -10.29
CA SER A 96 1.41 -7.34 -10.69
C SER A 96 0.06 -7.79 -10.17
N THR A 97 -0.18 -7.56 -8.87
CA THR A 97 -1.44 -7.91 -8.19
C THR A 97 -2.64 -7.23 -8.84
N TYR A 98 -2.54 -5.93 -9.13
CA TYR A 98 -3.65 -5.19 -9.74
C TYR A 98 -3.88 -5.58 -11.19
N LEU A 99 -2.82 -5.67 -11.98
CA LEU A 99 -2.91 -6.06 -13.40
C LEU A 99 -3.43 -7.48 -13.56
N SER A 100 -2.96 -8.43 -12.75
CA SER A 100 -3.43 -9.82 -12.81
C SER A 100 -4.91 -9.95 -12.45
N ALA A 101 -5.36 -9.27 -11.38
CA ALA A 101 -6.76 -9.30 -10.97
C ALA A 101 -7.69 -8.77 -12.07
N HIS A 102 -7.39 -7.59 -12.64
CA HIS A 102 -8.22 -7.01 -13.69
C HIS A 102 -8.18 -7.81 -14.99
N LEU A 103 -7.03 -8.39 -15.33
CA LEU A 103 -6.94 -9.22 -16.53
C LEU A 103 -7.70 -10.53 -16.37
N VAL A 104 -7.60 -11.19 -15.21
CA VAL A 104 -8.41 -12.40 -14.93
C VAL A 104 -9.88 -12.06 -14.91
N GLU A 105 -10.29 -10.93 -14.32
CA GLU A 105 -11.66 -10.47 -14.33
C GLU A 105 -12.17 -10.29 -15.77
N LEU A 106 -11.40 -9.61 -16.62
CA LEU A 106 -11.74 -9.42 -18.03
C LEU A 106 -11.89 -10.74 -18.79
N VAL A 107 -10.96 -11.68 -18.61
CA VAL A 107 -11.03 -13.01 -19.24
C VAL A 107 -12.22 -13.79 -18.71
N SER A 108 -12.49 -13.73 -17.40
CA SER A 108 -13.60 -14.45 -16.77
C SER A 108 -14.98 -13.93 -17.20
N ARG A 109 -15.09 -12.69 -17.66
CA ARG A 109 -16.34 -12.16 -18.25
C ARG A 109 -16.71 -12.82 -19.58
N LEU A 110 -15.77 -13.52 -20.24
CA LEU A 110 -16.03 -14.19 -21.51
C LEU A 110 -16.61 -15.60 -21.33
N ASP A 111 -16.14 -16.36 -20.33
CA ASP A 111 -16.49 -17.77 -20.16
C ASP A 111 -16.60 -18.20 -18.68
N GLY A 112 -16.81 -17.26 -17.77
CA GLY A 112 -16.86 -17.51 -16.33
C GLY A 112 -15.49 -17.59 -15.67
N PHE A 113 -15.50 -17.49 -14.32
CA PHE A 113 -14.29 -17.63 -13.52
C PHE A 113 -13.92 -19.10 -13.34
N GLY A 114 -12.63 -19.37 -13.48
CA GLY A 114 -12.09 -20.70 -13.23
C GLY A 114 -10.59 -20.78 -13.54
N ARG A 115 -10.01 -21.95 -13.30
CA ARG A 115 -8.58 -22.18 -13.49
C ARG A 115 -8.11 -21.89 -14.92
N ILE A 116 -8.94 -22.20 -15.93
CA ILE A 116 -8.62 -21.92 -17.33
C ILE A 116 -8.50 -20.42 -17.57
N ALA A 117 -9.46 -19.62 -17.09
CA ALA A 117 -9.42 -18.17 -17.21
C ALA A 117 -8.15 -17.57 -16.56
N VAL A 118 -7.74 -18.09 -15.40
CA VAL A 118 -6.50 -17.68 -14.74
C VAL A 118 -5.27 -18.00 -15.58
N LEU A 119 -5.17 -19.22 -16.12
CA LEU A 119 -4.03 -19.63 -16.94
C LEU A 119 -3.95 -18.85 -18.26
N VAL A 120 -5.08 -18.56 -18.90
CA VAL A 120 -5.13 -17.69 -20.09
C VAL A 120 -4.63 -16.28 -19.75
N ALA A 121 -5.10 -15.70 -18.66
CA ALA A 121 -4.66 -14.38 -18.21
C ALA A 121 -3.16 -14.37 -17.89
N VAL A 122 -2.65 -15.40 -17.21
CA VAL A 122 -1.20 -15.52 -16.94
C VAL A 122 -0.40 -15.64 -18.23
N LEU A 123 -0.87 -16.41 -19.22
CA LEU A 123 -0.21 -16.48 -20.53
C LEU A 123 -0.15 -15.10 -21.21
N VAL A 124 -1.25 -14.35 -21.16
CA VAL A 124 -1.29 -12.97 -21.69
C VAL A 124 -0.28 -12.08 -20.94
N LEU A 125 -0.18 -12.18 -19.60
CA LEU A 125 0.82 -11.45 -18.80
C LEU A 125 2.25 -11.82 -19.19
N VAL A 126 2.54 -13.11 -19.41
CA VAL A 126 3.84 -13.59 -19.86
C VAL A 126 4.19 -12.98 -21.21
N LEU A 127 3.27 -13.07 -22.18
CA LEU A 127 3.48 -12.52 -23.52
C LEU A 127 3.63 -11.00 -23.51
N ALA A 128 2.76 -10.29 -22.80
CA ALA A 128 2.84 -8.82 -22.65
C ALA A 128 4.17 -8.41 -22.01
N THR A 129 4.61 -9.12 -20.98
CA THR A 129 5.89 -8.87 -20.31
C THR A 129 7.07 -9.12 -21.27
N ALA A 130 7.04 -10.22 -22.02
CA ALA A 130 8.07 -10.52 -23.02
C ALA A 130 8.14 -9.44 -24.11
N VAL A 131 6.99 -9.00 -24.62
CA VAL A 131 6.91 -7.89 -25.60
C VAL A 131 7.46 -6.60 -24.98
N LEU A 132 7.06 -6.27 -23.75
CA LEU A 132 7.53 -5.08 -23.04
C LEU A 132 9.07 -5.04 -22.93
N THR A 133 9.73 -6.17 -22.73
CA THR A 133 11.20 -6.22 -22.68
C THR A 133 11.87 -5.93 -24.03
N ARG A 134 11.13 -6.03 -25.15
CA ARG A 134 11.62 -5.85 -26.52
C ARG A 134 11.30 -4.49 -27.13
N ILE A 135 10.26 -3.81 -26.65
CA ILE A 135 9.87 -2.50 -27.17
C ILE A 135 11.00 -1.49 -26.92
N ARG A 136 11.41 -0.77 -27.97
CA ARG A 136 12.25 0.41 -27.89
C ARG A 136 11.36 1.63 -28.06
N HIS A 137 11.29 2.45 -27.03
CA HIS A 137 10.50 3.68 -27.04
C HIS A 137 11.18 4.73 -26.16
N PRO A 138 11.19 6.03 -26.52
CA PRO A 138 11.85 7.09 -25.74
C PRO A 138 11.37 7.21 -24.30
N TRP A 139 10.15 6.77 -24.01
CA TRP A 139 9.57 6.80 -22.67
C TRP A 139 9.97 5.60 -21.79
N LEU A 140 10.60 4.58 -22.37
CA LEU A 140 10.96 3.34 -21.70
C LEU A 140 12.48 3.24 -21.53
N ALA A 141 12.94 2.91 -20.35
CA ALA A 141 14.35 2.61 -20.14
C ALA A 141 14.76 1.36 -20.94
N PRO A 142 16.01 1.30 -21.45
CA PRO A 142 16.50 0.10 -22.13
C PRO A 142 16.45 -1.10 -21.16
N TRP A 143 16.09 -2.27 -21.70
CA TRP A 143 16.07 -3.51 -20.95
C TRP A 143 17.33 -4.32 -21.26
N SER A 144 18.05 -4.71 -20.23
CA SER A 144 19.13 -5.69 -20.33
C SER A 144 18.98 -6.72 -19.19
N PHE A 145 19.07 -8.00 -19.53
CA PHE A 145 19.25 -9.01 -18.50
C PHE A 145 20.68 -8.94 -17.98
N PRO A 146 20.91 -8.92 -16.65
CA PRO A 146 22.25 -9.12 -16.12
C PRO A 146 22.77 -10.48 -16.58
N ALA A 147 24.07 -10.58 -16.82
CA ALA A 147 24.65 -11.90 -17.05
C ALA A 147 24.35 -12.80 -15.84
N VAL A 148 24.07 -14.08 -16.09
CA VAL A 148 23.68 -15.02 -15.02
C VAL A 148 24.72 -15.05 -13.90
N ALA A 149 26.01 -14.94 -14.26
CA ALA A 149 27.14 -14.87 -13.32
C ALA A 149 27.08 -13.64 -12.39
N ASP A 150 26.46 -12.53 -12.83
CA ASP A 150 26.40 -11.29 -12.07
C ASP A 150 25.20 -11.22 -11.11
N ILE A 151 24.19 -12.09 -11.30
CA ILE A 151 22.96 -12.11 -10.49
C ILE A 151 23.27 -12.24 -8.99
N PRO A 152 24.09 -13.23 -8.53
CA PRO A 152 24.36 -13.38 -7.10
C PRO A 152 25.03 -12.14 -6.48
N SER A 153 25.96 -11.53 -7.21
CA SER A 153 26.67 -10.33 -6.75
C SER A 153 25.74 -9.12 -6.68
N ALA A 154 24.85 -8.94 -7.67
CA ALA A 154 23.88 -7.86 -7.72
C ALA A 154 22.82 -7.99 -6.60
N VAL A 155 22.32 -9.21 -6.35
CA VAL A 155 21.40 -9.52 -5.25
C VAL A 155 22.07 -9.25 -3.91
N ARG A 156 23.28 -9.78 -3.67
CA ARG A 156 24.01 -9.55 -2.41
C ARG A 156 24.27 -8.06 -2.15
N ARG A 157 24.61 -7.30 -3.19
CA ARG A 157 24.82 -5.86 -3.10
C ARG A 157 23.51 -5.15 -2.74
N GLY A 158 22.42 -5.45 -3.45
CA GLY A 158 21.08 -4.89 -3.18
C GLY A 158 20.60 -5.18 -1.77
N LEU A 159 20.78 -6.42 -1.29
CA LEU A 159 20.41 -6.81 0.08
C LEU A 159 21.22 -6.07 1.14
N ARG A 160 22.52 -5.81 0.89
CA ARG A 160 23.38 -5.09 1.86
C ARG A 160 23.09 -3.58 1.87
N GLU A 161 22.98 -2.96 0.70
CA GLU A 161 22.81 -1.50 0.59
C GLU A 161 21.48 -1.03 1.14
N ASP A 162 20.41 -1.81 0.95
CA ASP A 162 19.04 -1.50 1.34
C ASP A 162 18.53 -2.43 2.47
N ALA A 163 19.46 -3.04 3.23
CA ALA A 163 19.16 -3.99 4.30
C ALA A 163 18.06 -3.51 5.27
N PRO A 164 18.03 -2.25 5.74
CA PRO A 164 16.96 -1.80 6.63
C PRO A 164 15.56 -1.91 6.00
N ALA A 165 15.41 -1.64 4.69
CA ALA A 165 14.13 -1.78 4.01
C ALA A 165 13.67 -3.24 3.98
N TRP A 166 14.58 -4.17 3.63
CA TRP A 166 14.28 -5.59 3.57
C TRP A 166 13.96 -6.19 4.94
N ILE A 167 14.67 -5.75 5.99
CA ILE A 167 14.42 -6.18 7.37
C ILE A 167 13.03 -5.72 7.81
N VAL A 168 12.68 -4.44 7.63
CA VAL A 168 11.36 -3.91 8.02
C VAL A 168 10.26 -4.66 7.25
N ALA A 169 10.40 -4.83 5.94
CA ALA A 169 9.41 -5.54 5.13
C ALA A 169 9.27 -7.01 5.56
N GLY A 170 10.38 -7.70 5.82
CA GLY A 170 10.36 -9.09 6.30
C GLY A 170 9.72 -9.22 7.67
N VAL A 171 10.01 -8.30 8.61
CA VAL A 171 9.38 -8.29 9.94
C VAL A 171 7.89 -8.03 9.86
N VAL A 172 7.45 -7.03 9.07
CA VAL A 172 6.02 -6.71 8.89
C VAL A 172 5.29 -7.91 8.29
N GLY A 173 5.79 -8.47 7.18
CA GLY A 173 5.18 -9.63 6.55
C GLY A 173 5.10 -10.84 7.48
N LEU A 174 6.19 -11.12 8.23
CA LEU A 174 6.24 -12.23 9.18
C LEU A 174 5.25 -12.03 10.34
N VAL A 175 5.17 -10.82 10.92
CA VAL A 175 4.22 -10.52 12.01
C VAL A 175 2.78 -10.73 11.53
N VAL A 176 2.41 -10.21 10.36
CA VAL A 176 1.07 -10.41 9.79
C VAL A 176 0.79 -11.90 9.55
N LEU A 177 1.74 -12.62 8.95
CA LEU A 177 1.59 -14.06 8.68
C LEU A 177 1.45 -14.86 9.96
N MET A 178 2.25 -14.57 10.98
CA MET A 178 2.20 -15.29 12.26
C MET A 178 0.87 -15.07 12.99
N ILE A 179 0.36 -13.83 13.02
CA ILE A 179 -0.90 -13.52 13.70
C ILE A 179 -2.08 -14.17 12.97
N LEU A 180 -2.17 -14.02 11.65
CA LEU A 180 -3.23 -14.64 10.86
C LEU A 180 -3.15 -16.17 10.91
N GLY A 181 -1.96 -16.74 10.83
CA GLY A 181 -1.76 -18.19 10.86
C GLY A 181 -1.97 -18.81 12.25
N SER A 182 -1.80 -18.05 13.33
CA SER A 182 -1.96 -18.59 14.69
C SER A 182 -3.43 -18.64 15.14
N ASN A 183 -4.22 -17.62 14.84
CA ASN A 183 -5.57 -17.46 15.38
C ASN A 183 -6.61 -16.91 14.37
N GLY A 184 -6.20 -16.57 13.16
CA GLY A 184 -7.12 -16.02 12.16
C GLY A 184 -8.18 -17.04 11.72
N TRP A 185 -7.81 -18.32 11.59
CA TRP A 185 -8.70 -19.39 11.16
C TRP A 185 -8.16 -20.76 11.57
N ARG A 186 -8.96 -21.53 12.30
CA ARG A 186 -8.59 -22.88 12.77
C ARG A 186 -9.78 -23.84 12.67
N GLU A 187 -9.49 -25.08 12.33
CA GLU A 187 -10.42 -26.19 12.50
C GLU A 187 -10.27 -26.77 13.91
N THR A 188 -11.38 -27.03 14.56
CA THR A 188 -11.46 -27.70 15.87
C THR A 188 -12.48 -28.83 15.78
N PRO A 189 -12.49 -29.78 16.75
CA PRO A 189 -13.51 -30.82 16.80
C PRO A 189 -14.95 -30.27 16.84
N ASP A 190 -15.12 -29.06 17.36
CA ASP A 190 -16.43 -28.42 17.52
C ASP A 190 -16.82 -27.54 16.31
N GLY A 191 -15.96 -27.44 15.29
CA GLY A 191 -16.19 -26.66 14.08
C GLY A 191 -15.07 -25.69 13.75
N MET A 192 -15.34 -24.77 12.82
CA MET A 192 -14.43 -23.71 12.42
C MET A 192 -14.43 -22.59 13.44
N VAL A 193 -13.24 -22.09 13.78
CA VAL A 193 -13.09 -20.97 14.70
C VAL A 193 -12.22 -19.88 14.10
N SER A 194 -12.59 -18.63 14.32
CA SER A 194 -11.81 -17.45 14.01
C SER A 194 -11.64 -16.61 15.26
N GLY A 195 -10.43 -16.16 15.51
CA GLY A 195 -10.10 -15.34 16.68
C GLY A 195 -9.75 -13.91 16.30
N GLY A 196 -9.63 -13.07 17.35
CA GLY A 196 -9.27 -11.67 17.19
C GLY A 196 -10.47 -10.73 17.06
N TRP A 197 -10.17 -9.44 17.08
CA TRP A 197 -11.16 -8.38 17.17
C TRP A 197 -12.11 -8.32 15.95
N ASN A 198 -11.56 -8.49 14.75
CA ASN A 198 -12.31 -8.36 13.50
C ASN A 198 -12.62 -9.72 12.87
N TRP A 199 -12.99 -10.69 13.68
CA TRP A 199 -13.34 -12.04 13.20
C TRP A 199 -14.45 -12.01 12.13
N SER A 200 -15.45 -11.13 12.26
CA SER A 200 -16.55 -10.97 11.30
C SER A 200 -16.05 -10.52 9.92
N ASP A 201 -15.09 -9.62 9.85
CA ASP A 201 -14.55 -9.14 8.57
C ASP A 201 -13.82 -10.25 7.82
N LEU A 202 -13.00 -11.04 8.52
CA LEU A 202 -12.31 -12.17 7.89
C LEU A 202 -13.30 -13.19 7.33
N LEU A 203 -14.42 -13.43 8.04
CA LEU A 203 -15.49 -14.32 7.57
C LEU A 203 -16.12 -13.84 6.26
N VAL A 204 -16.46 -12.55 6.17
CA VAL A 204 -17.03 -11.95 4.96
C VAL A 204 -16.04 -12.11 3.80
N HIS A 205 -14.77 -11.82 4.02
CA HIS A 205 -13.73 -11.98 3.00
C HIS A 205 -13.57 -13.43 2.54
N VAL A 206 -13.57 -14.38 3.49
CA VAL A 206 -13.51 -15.81 3.17
C VAL A 206 -14.75 -16.26 2.41
N ALA A 207 -15.95 -15.82 2.81
CA ALA A 207 -17.20 -16.14 2.12
C ALA A 207 -17.19 -15.63 0.67
N ILE A 208 -16.78 -14.36 0.45
CA ILE A 208 -16.68 -13.78 -0.89
C ILE A 208 -15.69 -14.58 -1.74
N GLY A 209 -14.45 -14.73 -1.27
CA GLY A 209 -13.42 -15.39 -2.06
C GLY A 209 -13.73 -16.86 -2.33
N ASN A 210 -14.27 -17.59 -1.35
CA ASN A 210 -14.64 -18.98 -1.51
C ASN A 210 -15.83 -19.16 -2.47
N SER A 211 -16.85 -18.29 -2.41
CA SER A 211 -17.97 -18.34 -3.34
C SER A 211 -17.52 -18.13 -4.79
N ILE A 212 -16.57 -17.22 -5.02
CA ILE A 212 -15.98 -17.00 -6.34
C ILE A 212 -15.24 -18.26 -6.83
N VAL A 213 -14.44 -18.92 -5.98
CA VAL A 213 -13.75 -20.17 -6.33
C VAL A 213 -14.76 -21.24 -6.78
N HIS A 214 -15.98 -21.23 -6.23
CA HIS A 214 -17.05 -22.17 -6.56
C HIS A 214 -18.01 -21.68 -7.66
N GLY A 215 -17.63 -20.65 -8.41
CA GLY A 215 -18.33 -20.24 -9.63
C GLY A 215 -19.30 -19.06 -9.46
N ASN A 216 -19.33 -18.40 -8.31
CA ASN A 216 -20.10 -17.15 -8.11
C ASN A 216 -19.40 -15.99 -8.84
N PHE A 217 -19.61 -15.88 -10.17
CA PHE A 217 -19.00 -14.86 -11.00
C PHE A 217 -19.89 -14.44 -12.18
N PRO A 218 -20.16 -13.15 -12.44
CA PRO A 218 -19.79 -12.00 -11.58
C PRO A 218 -20.30 -12.16 -10.15
N PRO A 219 -19.57 -11.69 -9.11
CA PRO A 219 -19.90 -12.06 -7.76
C PRO A 219 -21.22 -11.44 -7.29
N GLU A 220 -22.07 -12.29 -6.75
CA GLU A 220 -23.25 -11.94 -5.95
C GLU A 220 -22.90 -12.01 -4.47
N VAL A 221 -23.73 -11.42 -3.61
CA VAL A 221 -23.59 -11.53 -2.16
C VAL A 221 -23.64 -13.01 -1.75
N PRO A 222 -22.62 -13.59 -1.09
CA PRO A 222 -22.49 -15.04 -0.87
C PRO A 222 -23.66 -15.70 -0.13
N TYR A 223 -24.42 -14.93 0.64
CA TYR A 223 -25.56 -15.38 1.44
C TYR A 223 -26.90 -14.81 0.95
N PHE A 224 -26.91 -14.14 -0.23
CA PHE A 224 -28.10 -13.59 -0.87
C PHE A 224 -28.02 -13.77 -2.38
N ALA A 225 -28.49 -14.90 -2.87
CA ALA A 225 -28.48 -15.20 -4.31
C ALA A 225 -29.31 -14.18 -5.11
N GLY A 226 -28.77 -13.74 -6.24
CA GLY A 226 -29.39 -12.74 -7.12
C GLY A 226 -29.08 -11.29 -6.76
N GLU A 227 -28.43 -11.03 -5.63
CA GLU A 227 -28.05 -9.68 -5.21
C GLU A 227 -26.59 -9.38 -5.62
N PRO A 228 -26.33 -8.40 -6.51
CA PRO A 228 -24.99 -8.07 -6.95
C PRO A 228 -24.08 -7.62 -5.79
N LEU A 229 -22.84 -8.10 -5.75
CA LEU A 229 -21.88 -7.68 -4.75
C LEU A 229 -21.31 -6.29 -5.07
N THR A 230 -21.74 -5.28 -4.33
CA THR A 230 -21.27 -3.88 -4.48
C THR A 230 -20.06 -3.54 -3.61
N TYR A 231 -19.56 -4.50 -2.85
CA TYR A 231 -18.39 -4.38 -1.99
C TYR A 231 -17.08 -4.29 -2.80
N HIS A 232 -16.00 -3.82 -2.19
CA HIS A 232 -14.65 -3.76 -2.80
C HIS A 232 -13.95 -5.13 -2.72
N TRP A 233 -14.38 -6.07 -3.55
CA TRP A 233 -14.09 -7.50 -3.51
C TRP A 233 -12.80 -7.95 -4.22
N PHE A 234 -12.06 -7.05 -4.87
CA PHE A 234 -10.89 -7.45 -5.68
C PHE A 234 -9.73 -8.03 -4.86
N ALA A 235 -9.59 -7.66 -3.60
CA ALA A 235 -8.60 -8.28 -2.71
C ALA A 235 -8.92 -9.77 -2.50
N ASP A 236 -10.20 -10.11 -2.35
CA ASP A 236 -10.68 -11.48 -2.17
C ASP A 236 -10.65 -12.27 -3.48
N PHE A 237 -11.03 -11.60 -4.57
CA PHE A 237 -10.91 -12.14 -5.92
C PHE A 237 -9.47 -12.49 -6.28
N HIS A 238 -8.48 -11.64 -5.96
CA HIS A 238 -7.08 -11.97 -6.19
C HIS A 238 -6.64 -13.20 -5.38
N GLY A 239 -7.15 -13.35 -4.16
CA GLY A 239 -6.97 -14.59 -3.38
C GLY A 239 -7.60 -15.80 -4.06
N ALA A 240 -8.82 -15.66 -4.58
CA ALA A 240 -9.50 -16.71 -5.34
C ALA A 240 -8.73 -17.09 -6.62
N ILE A 241 -8.17 -16.09 -7.33
CA ILE A 241 -7.30 -16.30 -8.49
C ILE A 241 -6.10 -17.18 -8.14
N ALA A 242 -5.39 -16.83 -7.07
CA ALA A 242 -4.19 -17.56 -6.66
C ALA A 242 -4.52 -18.96 -6.14
N ALA A 243 -5.64 -19.12 -5.44
CA ALA A 243 -6.15 -20.42 -5.00
C ALA A 243 -6.52 -21.32 -6.19
N ALA A 244 -7.31 -20.79 -7.14
CA ALA A 244 -7.71 -21.52 -8.34
C ALA A 244 -6.51 -21.89 -9.23
N ALA A 245 -5.51 -21.00 -9.35
CA ALA A 245 -4.29 -21.27 -10.12
C ALA A 245 -3.56 -22.54 -9.65
N ALA A 246 -3.46 -22.71 -8.32
CA ALA A 246 -2.69 -23.76 -7.70
C ALA A 246 -3.54 -24.94 -7.18
N ASP A 247 -4.86 -24.82 -7.29
CA ASP A 247 -5.80 -25.80 -6.73
C ASP A 247 -5.55 -26.07 -5.23
N VAL A 248 -5.48 -24.96 -4.46
CA VAL A 248 -5.22 -25.00 -3.02
C VAL A 248 -6.33 -24.27 -2.26
N PRO A 249 -6.53 -24.58 -0.96
CA PRO A 249 -7.50 -23.87 -0.13
C PRO A 249 -7.23 -22.36 -0.09
N ILE A 250 -8.29 -21.55 -0.06
CA ILE A 250 -8.19 -20.09 -0.15
C ILE A 250 -7.58 -19.44 1.11
N ILE A 251 -7.77 -20.01 2.29
CA ILE A 251 -7.36 -19.41 3.57
C ILE A 251 -5.84 -19.23 3.67
N PRO A 252 -4.99 -20.24 3.42
CA PRO A 252 -3.54 -20.04 3.38
C PRO A 252 -3.11 -18.99 2.34
N VAL A 253 -3.81 -18.92 1.20
CA VAL A 253 -3.55 -17.91 0.17
C VAL A 253 -3.85 -16.52 0.68
N PHE A 254 -4.94 -16.34 1.43
CA PHE A 254 -5.29 -15.06 2.05
C PHE A 254 -4.20 -14.60 3.02
N PHE A 255 -3.69 -15.48 3.86
CA PHE A 255 -2.64 -15.14 4.83
C PHE A 255 -1.33 -14.77 4.13
N LEU A 256 -0.91 -15.57 3.14
CA LEU A 256 0.32 -15.31 2.38
C LEU A 256 0.22 -14.02 1.56
N SER A 257 -0.90 -13.78 0.87
CA SER A 257 -1.09 -12.57 0.08
C SER A 257 -1.19 -11.31 0.97
N SER A 258 -1.83 -11.40 2.13
CA SER A 258 -1.87 -10.31 3.11
C SER A 258 -0.48 -9.98 3.65
N ALA A 259 0.32 -10.99 4.01
CA ALA A 259 1.70 -10.82 4.45
C ALA A 259 2.59 -10.19 3.36
N LEU A 260 2.42 -10.62 2.10
CA LEU A 260 3.15 -10.06 0.97
C LEU A 260 2.80 -8.59 0.72
N MET A 261 1.51 -8.23 0.77
CA MET A 261 1.06 -6.86 0.58
C MET A 261 1.47 -5.96 1.75
N ALA A 262 1.49 -6.46 2.99
CA ALA A 262 2.02 -5.77 4.15
C ALA A 262 3.53 -5.49 4.01
N ALA A 263 4.30 -6.47 3.53
CA ALA A 263 5.71 -6.27 3.19
C ALA A 263 5.89 -5.26 2.06
N ALA A 264 5.04 -5.28 1.03
CA ALA A 264 5.06 -4.31 -0.05
C ALA A 264 4.78 -2.88 0.46
N LEU A 265 3.83 -2.70 1.42
CA LEU A 265 3.60 -1.40 2.07
C LEU A 265 4.87 -0.86 2.73
N ALA A 266 5.59 -1.68 3.48
CA ALA A 266 6.85 -1.28 4.10
C ALA A 266 7.89 -0.84 3.06
N LEU A 267 8.03 -1.58 1.94
CA LEU A 267 8.96 -1.27 0.86
C LEU A 267 8.62 0.05 0.14
N VAL A 268 7.34 0.27 -0.18
CA VAL A 268 6.92 1.50 -0.87
C VAL A 268 6.95 2.71 0.06
N ALA A 269 6.59 2.55 1.35
CA ALA A 269 6.68 3.61 2.36
C ALA A 269 8.15 4.02 2.62
N TRP A 270 9.04 3.04 2.77
CA TRP A 270 10.48 3.29 2.89
C TRP A 270 11.01 4.06 1.67
N SER A 271 10.64 3.62 0.47
CA SER A 271 11.10 4.22 -0.77
C SER A 271 10.54 5.63 -0.99
N LEU A 272 9.26 5.86 -0.64
CA LEU A 272 8.65 7.20 -0.69
C LEU A 272 9.38 8.16 0.27
N ALA A 273 9.61 7.73 1.51
CA ALA A 273 10.34 8.53 2.48
C ALA A 273 11.79 8.80 2.03
N LEU A 274 12.47 7.82 1.41
CA LEU A 274 13.82 8.02 0.85
C LEU A 274 13.81 9.01 -0.31
N VAL A 275 12.88 8.90 -1.25
CA VAL A 275 12.78 9.80 -2.41
C VAL A 275 12.46 11.24 -1.97
N LEU A 276 11.58 11.40 -0.97
CA LEU A 276 11.21 12.71 -0.45
C LEU A 276 12.31 13.35 0.41
N THR A 277 13.12 12.56 1.13
CA THR A 277 14.04 13.10 2.14
C THR A 277 15.52 12.91 1.83
N GLY A 278 15.87 11.99 0.95
CA GLY A 278 17.23 11.63 0.62
C GLY A 278 18.00 10.86 1.73
N ARG A 279 17.33 10.50 2.86
CA ARG A 279 18.00 9.94 4.05
C ARG A 279 17.49 8.56 4.43
N ARG A 280 18.33 7.53 4.32
CA ARG A 280 17.96 6.13 4.64
C ARG A 280 17.48 5.93 6.08
N VAL A 281 18.09 6.62 7.05
CA VAL A 281 17.66 6.54 8.46
C VAL A 281 16.22 7.05 8.62
N VAL A 282 15.88 8.19 7.99
CA VAL A 282 14.51 8.72 7.99
C VAL A 282 13.55 7.74 7.33
N ALA A 283 13.94 7.17 6.17
CA ALA A 283 13.13 6.20 5.46
C ALA A 283 12.83 4.95 6.32
N THR A 284 13.83 4.47 7.06
CA THR A 284 13.66 3.30 7.96
C THR A 284 12.73 3.61 9.12
N ILE A 285 12.94 4.74 9.80
CA ILE A 285 12.06 5.18 10.90
C ILE A 285 10.63 5.39 10.39
N ALA A 286 10.48 6.04 9.22
CA ALA A 286 9.17 6.28 8.62
C ALA A 286 8.44 4.97 8.28
N ALA A 287 9.11 4.00 7.67
CA ALA A 287 8.50 2.70 7.37
C ALA A 287 8.07 1.94 8.63
N ILE A 288 8.88 1.99 9.70
CA ILE A 288 8.51 1.41 11.01
C ILE A 288 7.26 2.12 11.56
N LEU A 289 7.24 3.46 11.54
CA LEU A 289 6.10 4.22 12.06
C LEU A 289 4.83 4.04 11.21
N VAL A 290 4.94 3.85 9.90
CA VAL A 290 3.78 3.55 9.03
C VAL A 290 3.19 2.18 9.40
N CYS A 291 4.01 1.17 9.61
CA CYS A 291 3.53 -0.20 9.82
C CYS A 291 3.22 -0.52 11.29
N PHE A 292 3.97 0.06 12.22
CA PHE A 292 3.89 -0.23 13.66
C PHE A 292 3.62 1.00 14.53
N GLY A 293 3.37 2.16 13.96
CA GLY A 293 2.94 3.34 14.71
C GLY A 293 1.46 3.30 15.01
N GLY A 294 1.06 3.81 16.19
CA GLY A 294 -0.34 3.87 16.59
C GLY A 294 -0.63 4.97 17.60
N GLY A 295 -1.87 4.98 18.07
CA GLY A 295 -2.35 5.87 19.12
C GLY A 295 -1.81 5.51 20.51
N MET A 296 -2.37 6.14 21.52
CA MET A 296 -1.99 5.93 22.93
C MET A 296 -2.97 5.00 23.66
N GLY A 297 -3.52 3.98 23.01
CA GLY A 297 -4.45 3.02 23.59
C GLY A 297 -3.89 2.28 24.82
N TRP A 298 -2.56 2.14 24.88
CA TRP A 298 -1.88 1.62 26.05
C TRP A 298 -2.12 2.40 27.35
N LEU A 299 -2.54 3.69 27.27
CA LEU A 299 -2.94 4.48 28.47
C LEU A 299 -4.13 3.84 29.18
N ARG A 300 -5.03 3.20 28.44
CA ARG A 300 -6.16 2.47 29.02
C ARG A 300 -5.71 1.21 29.74
N LEU A 301 -4.76 0.44 29.17
CA LEU A 301 -4.16 -0.69 29.89
C LEU A 301 -3.55 -0.22 31.23
N VAL A 302 -2.83 0.90 31.22
CA VAL A 302 -2.27 1.47 32.46
C VAL A 302 -3.39 1.84 33.45
N ALA A 303 -4.48 2.46 32.96
CA ALA A 303 -5.62 2.79 33.83
C ALA A 303 -6.28 1.55 34.44
N ASP A 304 -6.48 0.48 33.65
CA ASP A 304 -7.06 -0.78 34.12
C ASP A 304 -6.16 -1.46 35.18
N LEU A 305 -4.83 -1.42 34.99
CA LEU A 305 -3.87 -1.92 35.98
C LEU A 305 -3.89 -1.10 37.28
N LEU A 306 -3.98 0.22 37.19
CA LEU A 306 -4.07 1.12 38.34
C LEU A 306 -5.40 0.98 39.09
N ALA A 307 -6.47 0.54 38.41
CA ALA A 307 -7.75 0.22 39.01
C ALA A 307 -7.74 -1.11 39.82
N GLY A 308 -6.59 -1.79 39.86
CA GLY A 308 -6.37 -2.95 40.72
C GLY A 308 -6.60 -4.30 40.05
N ASN A 309 -6.66 -4.37 38.71
CA ASN A 309 -6.71 -5.64 38.01
C ASN A 309 -5.27 -6.12 37.68
N PRO A 310 -4.74 -7.14 38.37
CA PRO A 310 -3.37 -7.63 38.17
C PRO A 310 -3.20 -8.56 36.97
N ASP A 311 -4.29 -9.02 36.36
CA ASP A 311 -4.26 -10.00 35.25
C ASP A 311 -4.02 -9.30 33.93
N ILE A 312 -2.75 -8.95 33.66
CA ILE A 312 -2.32 -8.31 32.42
C ILE A 312 -2.69 -9.16 31.20
N LEU A 313 -2.52 -10.47 31.27
CA LEU A 313 -2.80 -11.34 30.13
C LEU A 313 -4.30 -11.39 29.84
N GLY A 314 -5.13 -11.53 30.85
CA GLY A 314 -6.58 -11.46 30.71
C GLY A 314 -7.06 -10.12 30.17
N LEU A 315 -6.48 -9.01 30.63
CA LEU A 315 -6.78 -7.67 30.11
C LEU A 315 -6.46 -7.56 28.61
N ILE A 316 -5.28 -7.98 28.17
CA ILE A 316 -4.86 -7.90 26.75
C ILE A 316 -5.71 -8.82 25.87
N THR A 317 -6.02 -10.03 26.33
CA THR A 317 -6.81 -10.99 25.54
C THR A 317 -8.27 -10.58 25.40
N GLN A 318 -8.82 -9.84 26.35
CA GLN A 318 -10.22 -9.42 26.35
C GLN A 318 -10.45 -8.02 25.74
N ASN A 319 -9.45 -7.13 25.74
CA ASN A 319 -9.60 -5.75 25.34
C ASN A 319 -8.67 -5.36 24.18
N PRO A 320 -9.20 -4.88 23.07
CA PRO A 320 -8.40 -4.33 21.95
C PRO A 320 -7.97 -2.88 22.25
N TYR A 321 -6.88 -2.71 22.96
CA TYR A 321 -6.38 -1.40 23.40
C TYR A 321 -5.97 -0.44 22.29
N ASP A 322 -5.88 -0.87 21.06
CA ASP A 322 -5.64 0.00 19.90
C ASP A 322 -6.95 0.58 19.34
N ASN A 323 -8.04 -0.14 19.45
CA ASN A 323 -9.37 0.25 19.01
C ASN A 323 -10.42 -0.29 19.98
N SER A 324 -10.95 0.54 20.83
CA SER A 324 -11.87 0.16 21.90
C SER A 324 -13.30 0.62 21.60
N TRP A 325 -14.23 -0.34 21.57
CA TRP A 325 -15.66 -0.10 21.47
C TRP A 325 -16.31 0.18 22.83
N SER A 326 -15.57 0.07 23.94
CA SER A 326 -16.13 0.28 25.26
C SER A 326 -16.55 1.75 25.44
N GLU A 327 -17.61 1.98 26.19
CA GLU A 327 -18.13 3.31 26.52
C GLU A 327 -17.25 4.08 27.50
N GLY A 328 -16.24 3.43 28.10
CA GLY A 328 -15.36 4.01 29.08
C GLY A 328 -14.36 5.03 28.49
N TRP A 329 -13.96 5.96 29.33
CA TRP A 329 -12.89 6.94 29.03
C TRP A 329 -11.54 6.42 29.53
N PRO A 330 -10.42 6.56 28.77
CA PRO A 330 -10.29 7.17 27.44
C PRO A 330 -10.81 6.27 26.31
N PHE A 331 -11.35 6.90 25.26
CA PHE A 331 -12.05 6.29 24.16
C PHE A 331 -11.17 6.24 22.91
N PHE A 332 -10.94 5.05 22.32
CA PHE A 332 -10.07 4.84 21.18
C PHE A 332 -10.87 4.30 19.98
N ARG A 333 -10.83 5.03 18.87
CA ARG A 333 -11.59 4.71 17.63
C ARG A 333 -10.75 4.80 16.36
N ILE A 334 -9.54 5.37 16.41
CA ILE A 334 -8.62 5.42 15.27
C ILE A 334 -7.58 4.32 15.45
N ALA A 335 -7.85 3.19 14.85
CA ALA A 335 -6.98 2.04 14.94
C ALA A 335 -5.69 2.24 14.12
N SER A 336 -4.61 1.64 14.58
CA SER A 336 -3.33 1.60 13.86
C SER A 336 -3.43 0.87 12.53
N VAL A 337 -2.46 1.15 11.65
CA VAL A 337 -2.36 0.45 10.36
C VAL A 337 -2.21 -1.06 10.56
N LEU A 338 -1.40 -1.52 11.54
CA LEU A 338 -1.28 -2.95 11.84
C LEU A 338 -2.60 -3.53 12.33
N GLY A 339 -3.27 -2.87 13.29
CA GLY A 339 -4.40 -3.43 14.03
C GLY A 339 -5.62 -3.70 13.15
N THR A 340 -6.01 -2.75 12.32
CA THR A 340 -7.18 -2.89 11.44
C THR A 340 -6.84 -2.88 9.96
N GLY A 341 -5.73 -2.24 9.58
CA GLY A 341 -5.38 -2.12 8.16
C GLY A 341 -4.73 -3.34 7.55
N LEU A 342 -3.89 -4.06 8.31
CA LEU A 342 -3.08 -5.17 7.79
C LEU A 342 -3.53 -6.55 8.26
N LEU A 343 -4.26 -6.65 9.37
CA LEU A 343 -4.65 -7.96 9.91
C LEU A 343 -5.93 -8.49 9.27
N PRO A 344 -7.13 -7.97 9.55
CA PRO A 344 -8.34 -8.57 8.99
C PRO A 344 -8.83 -7.90 7.71
N HIS A 345 -8.63 -6.59 7.53
CA HIS A 345 -9.19 -5.80 6.42
C HIS A 345 -8.40 -5.97 5.13
N ARG A 346 -8.69 -7.00 4.37
CA ARG A 346 -8.02 -7.28 3.10
C ARG A 346 -8.03 -6.10 2.13
N ALA A 347 -9.14 -5.37 2.04
CA ALA A 347 -9.23 -4.18 1.20
C ALA A 347 -8.16 -3.13 1.57
N THR A 348 -8.00 -2.81 2.85
CA THR A 348 -6.98 -1.86 3.32
C THR A 348 -5.57 -2.41 3.13
N THR A 349 -5.37 -3.72 3.38
CA THR A 349 -4.09 -4.40 3.16
C THR A 349 -3.60 -4.27 1.71
N PHE A 350 -4.50 -4.30 0.74
CA PHE A 350 -4.16 -4.12 -0.68
C PHE A 350 -4.19 -2.64 -1.09
N GLY A 351 -5.08 -1.84 -0.53
CA GLY A 351 -5.28 -0.44 -0.87
C GLY A 351 -4.15 0.49 -0.44
N LEU A 352 -3.67 0.37 0.80
CA LEU A 352 -2.61 1.25 1.31
C LEU A 352 -1.31 1.16 0.52
N PRO A 353 -0.73 -0.04 0.24
CA PRO A 353 0.45 -0.12 -0.61
C PRO A 353 0.19 0.41 -2.02
N GLY A 354 -1.03 0.26 -2.55
CA GLY A 354 -1.43 0.84 -3.83
C GLY A 354 -1.39 2.36 -3.84
N LEU A 355 -1.99 2.99 -2.84
CA LEU A 355 -1.95 4.45 -2.67
C LEU A 355 -0.51 4.96 -2.59
N VAL A 356 0.32 4.34 -1.74
CA VAL A 356 1.73 4.77 -1.56
C VAL A 356 2.55 4.53 -2.82
N ALA A 357 2.30 3.43 -3.55
CA ALA A 357 2.97 3.14 -4.83
C ALA A 357 2.66 4.21 -5.89
N VAL A 358 1.40 4.63 -6.00
CA VAL A 358 0.99 5.72 -6.92
C VAL A 358 1.68 7.02 -6.54
N VAL A 359 1.65 7.42 -5.26
CA VAL A 359 2.30 8.65 -4.80
C VAL A 359 3.81 8.59 -5.04
N LEU A 360 4.45 7.46 -4.76
CA LEU A 360 5.88 7.25 -5.04
C LEU A 360 6.21 7.44 -6.53
N LEU A 361 5.42 6.83 -7.42
CA LEU A 361 5.61 6.97 -8.86
C LEU A 361 5.43 8.42 -9.31
N VAL A 362 4.39 9.12 -8.83
CA VAL A 362 4.18 10.53 -9.18
C VAL A 362 5.34 11.40 -8.70
N VAL A 363 5.76 11.26 -7.45
CA VAL A 363 6.88 12.04 -6.89
C VAL A 363 8.18 11.81 -7.67
N ALA A 364 8.43 10.58 -8.10
CA ALA A 364 9.65 10.23 -8.83
C ALA A 364 9.60 10.60 -10.34
N CYS A 365 8.41 10.52 -10.97
CA CYS A 365 8.30 10.54 -12.43
C CYS A 365 7.71 11.82 -13.00
N LEU A 366 6.95 12.61 -12.22
CA LEU A 366 6.26 13.80 -12.71
C LEU A 366 7.24 14.78 -13.36
N GLY A 367 6.92 15.22 -14.59
CA GLY A 367 7.77 16.11 -15.39
C GLY A 367 9.01 15.47 -16.02
N ARG A 368 9.34 14.20 -15.68
CA ARG A 368 10.58 13.53 -16.08
C ARG A 368 10.36 12.25 -16.88
N ARG A 369 9.41 11.42 -16.48
CA ARG A 369 9.17 10.06 -17.00
C ARG A 369 7.68 9.88 -17.35
N PRO A 370 7.22 10.24 -18.57
CA PRO A 370 5.81 10.16 -18.95
C PRO A 370 5.19 8.77 -18.74
N ALA A 371 5.92 7.69 -19.08
CA ALA A 371 5.44 6.33 -18.88
C ALA A 371 5.26 5.98 -17.39
N GLY A 372 6.09 6.54 -16.50
CA GLY A 372 5.93 6.37 -15.05
C GLY A 372 4.69 7.10 -14.52
N VAL A 373 4.37 8.28 -15.08
CA VAL A 373 3.13 9.01 -14.75
C VAL A 373 1.90 8.24 -15.25
N LEU A 374 1.96 7.68 -16.46
CA LEU A 374 0.89 6.83 -16.99
C LEU A 374 0.66 5.59 -16.11
N LEU A 375 1.76 4.93 -15.69
CA LEU A 375 1.64 3.79 -14.76
C LEU A 375 1.02 4.22 -13.43
N ALA A 376 1.40 5.38 -12.89
CA ALA A 376 0.78 5.91 -11.67
C ALA A 376 -0.74 6.11 -11.85
N GLY A 377 -1.17 6.72 -12.96
CA GLY A 377 -2.59 6.90 -13.28
C GLY A 377 -3.33 5.57 -13.47
N LEU A 378 -2.69 4.60 -14.13
CA LEU A 378 -3.25 3.26 -14.30
C LEU A 378 -3.44 2.59 -12.94
N LEU A 379 -2.43 2.56 -12.08
CA LEU A 379 -2.55 1.96 -10.74
C LEU A 379 -3.56 2.70 -9.87
N ALA A 380 -3.68 4.03 -9.99
CA ALA A 380 -4.70 4.80 -9.29
C ALA A 380 -6.13 4.39 -9.72
N ALA A 381 -6.35 4.16 -11.01
CA ALA A 381 -7.64 3.69 -11.52
C ALA A 381 -7.95 2.25 -11.08
N LEU A 382 -6.97 1.35 -11.22
CA LEU A 382 -7.10 -0.07 -10.85
C LEU A 382 -7.24 -0.28 -9.34
N LEU A 383 -6.90 0.71 -8.51
CA LEU A 383 -7.08 0.69 -7.06
C LEU A 383 -8.56 0.67 -6.64
N ALA A 384 -9.46 1.25 -7.45
CA ALA A 384 -10.86 1.46 -7.07
C ALA A 384 -11.56 0.20 -6.52
N PRO A 385 -11.59 -0.96 -7.23
CA PRO A 385 -12.27 -2.15 -6.72
C PRO A 385 -11.51 -2.87 -5.58
N PHE A 386 -10.26 -2.49 -5.30
CA PHE A 386 -9.54 -2.96 -4.14
C PHE A 386 -9.85 -2.16 -2.88
N HIS A 387 -10.02 -0.81 -3.02
CA HIS A 387 -10.23 0.05 -1.85
C HIS A 387 -10.88 1.39 -2.23
N LEU A 388 -12.19 1.49 -2.08
CA LEU A 388 -12.98 2.66 -2.47
C LEU A 388 -12.56 3.96 -1.78
N HIS A 389 -12.12 3.93 -0.51
CA HIS A 389 -11.67 5.15 0.19
C HIS A 389 -10.28 5.62 -0.25
N ALA A 390 -9.38 4.69 -0.60
CA ALA A 390 -8.04 5.05 -1.07
C ALA A 390 -8.08 5.62 -2.50
N PHE A 391 -9.06 5.24 -3.31
CA PHE A 391 -9.23 5.73 -4.67
C PHE A 391 -9.37 7.27 -4.73
N PRO A 392 -10.34 7.94 -4.10
CA PRO A 392 -10.40 9.40 -4.11
C PRO A 392 -9.24 10.05 -3.33
N ALA A 393 -8.75 9.42 -2.26
CA ALA A 393 -7.64 9.94 -1.48
C ALA A 393 -6.36 10.07 -2.31
N VAL A 394 -6.06 9.13 -3.20
CA VAL A 394 -4.85 9.19 -4.03
C VAL A 394 -4.88 10.37 -5.01
N TYR A 395 -6.04 10.69 -5.59
CA TYR A 395 -6.19 11.86 -6.48
C TYR A 395 -6.03 13.16 -5.69
N LEU A 396 -6.59 13.24 -4.49
CA LEU A 396 -6.41 14.38 -3.59
C LEU A 396 -4.92 14.57 -3.26
N ILE A 397 -4.22 13.53 -2.83
CA ILE A 397 -2.80 13.60 -2.44
C ILE A 397 -1.93 14.00 -3.64
N VAL A 398 -2.17 13.43 -4.81
CA VAL A 398 -1.45 13.79 -6.05
C VAL A 398 -1.71 15.24 -6.43
N GLY A 399 -2.95 15.71 -6.36
CA GLY A 399 -3.30 17.12 -6.57
C GLY A 399 -2.54 18.05 -5.62
N LEU A 400 -2.49 17.71 -4.33
CA LEU A 400 -1.71 18.45 -3.33
C LEU A 400 -0.21 18.45 -3.63
N PHE A 401 0.34 17.35 -4.13
CA PHE A 401 1.74 17.32 -4.56
C PHE A 401 1.99 18.25 -5.75
N VAL A 402 1.15 18.21 -6.78
CA VAL A 402 1.27 19.10 -7.95
C VAL A 402 1.20 20.57 -7.53
N LEU A 403 0.28 20.93 -6.65
CA LEU A 403 0.09 22.29 -6.18
C LEU A 403 1.28 22.78 -5.34
N THR A 404 1.70 21.99 -4.35
CA THR A 404 2.72 22.41 -3.37
C THR A 404 4.14 22.35 -3.92
N SER A 405 4.42 21.45 -4.87
CA SER A 405 5.72 21.38 -5.57
C SER A 405 5.90 22.43 -6.66
N GLY A 406 4.84 23.12 -7.05
CA GLY A 406 4.85 24.07 -8.18
C GLY A 406 4.88 23.38 -9.55
N ALA A 407 4.70 22.06 -9.61
CA ALA A 407 4.70 21.30 -10.86
C ALA A 407 3.62 21.74 -11.86
N TRP A 408 2.54 22.36 -11.38
CA TRP A 408 1.49 22.95 -12.21
C TRP A 408 1.98 24.06 -13.15
N ARG A 409 3.17 24.64 -12.89
CA ARG A 409 3.81 25.66 -13.76
C ARG A 409 4.66 25.03 -14.86
N ALA A 410 4.93 23.73 -14.81
CA ALA A 410 5.76 23.06 -15.80
C ALA A 410 5.04 22.94 -17.15
N ARG A 411 5.79 23.08 -18.27
CA ARG A 411 5.22 22.92 -19.63
C ARG A 411 4.64 21.51 -19.86
N SER A 412 5.13 20.50 -19.14
CA SER A 412 4.67 19.12 -19.23
C SER A 412 3.38 18.85 -18.43
N VAL A 413 2.88 19.81 -17.61
CA VAL A 413 1.78 19.55 -16.67
C VAL A 413 0.52 19.02 -17.35
N LEU A 414 0.15 19.57 -18.51
CA LEU A 414 -1.05 19.12 -19.21
C LEU A 414 -0.89 17.68 -19.73
N ARG A 415 0.27 17.36 -20.33
CA ARG A 415 0.57 15.98 -20.74
C ARG A 415 0.51 15.03 -19.56
N ASP A 416 1.18 15.37 -18.47
CA ASP A 416 1.28 14.54 -17.29
C ASP A 416 -0.09 14.37 -16.59
N ALA A 417 -0.92 15.44 -16.58
CA ALA A 417 -2.28 15.39 -16.09
C ALA A 417 -3.15 14.45 -16.94
N VAL A 418 -3.06 14.54 -18.27
CA VAL A 418 -3.79 13.63 -19.17
C VAL A 418 -3.35 12.19 -18.95
N LEU A 419 -2.03 11.91 -18.88
CA LEU A 419 -1.51 10.57 -18.65
C LEU A 419 -1.94 9.98 -17.28
N PHE A 420 -2.04 10.83 -16.26
CA PHE A 420 -2.47 10.40 -14.93
C PHE A 420 -4.00 10.22 -14.82
N LEU A 421 -4.79 11.12 -15.42
CA LEU A 421 -6.24 11.14 -15.27
C LEU A 421 -6.98 10.25 -16.28
N ALA A 422 -6.46 10.11 -17.53
CA ALA A 422 -7.17 9.34 -18.56
C ALA A 422 -7.50 7.89 -18.12
N PRO A 423 -6.64 7.14 -17.40
CA PRO A 423 -6.97 5.80 -16.94
C PRO A 423 -8.15 5.73 -15.96
N VAL A 424 -8.62 6.85 -15.38
CA VAL A 424 -9.76 6.87 -14.43
C VAL A 424 -11.02 6.23 -15.02
N VAL A 425 -11.17 6.25 -16.34
CA VAL A 425 -12.29 5.60 -17.05
C VAL A 425 -12.39 4.11 -16.70
N LEU A 426 -11.29 3.45 -16.38
CA LEU A 426 -11.26 2.03 -15.99
C LEU A 426 -11.84 1.80 -14.58
N ALA A 427 -11.90 2.83 -13.75
CA ALA A 427 -12.51 2.75 -12.42
C ALA A 427 -14.04 2.89 -12.45
N LEU A 428 -14.61 3.52 -13.51
CA LEU A 428 -16.04 3.85 -13.56
C LEU A 428 -16.97 2.66 -13.36
N PRO A 429 -16.72 1.47 -13.94
CA PRO A 429 -17.59 0.30 -13.72
C PRO A 429 -17.71 -0.14 -12.26
N TYR A 430 -16.76 0.22 -11.42
CA TYR A 430 -16.73 -0.14 -9.98
C TYR A 430 -17.21 1.00 -9.08
N VAL A 431 -16.87 2.23 -9.45
CA VAL A 431 -17.16 3.42 -8.62
C VAL A 431 -18.60 3.86 -8.78
N LEU A 432 -19.16 3.84 -10.01
CA LEU A 432 -20.53 4.33 -10.26
C LEU A 432 -21.60 3.50 -9.53
N PRO A 433 -21.58 2.15 -9.56
CA PRO A 433 -22.55 1.35 -8.79
C PRO A 433 -22.41 1.58 -7.27
N ALA A 434 -21.18 1.64 -6.75
CA ALA A 434 -20.95 1.90 -5.34
C ALA A 434 -21.43 3.30 -4.91
N ALA A 435 -21.19 4.32 -5.73
CA ALA A 435 -21.61 5.69 -5.45
C ALA A 435 -23.14 5.82 -5.48
N SER A 436 -23.84 5.20 -6.45
CA SER A 436 -25.30 5.25 -6.55
C SER A 436 -25.98 4.55 -5.38
N LEU A 437 -25.42 3.44 -4.88
CA LEU A 437 -25.93 2.77 -3.70
C LEU A 437 -25.77 3.65 -2.46
N GLN A 438 -24.58 4.20 -2.24
CA GLN A 438 -24.28 5.07 -1.10
C GLN A 438 -25.13 6.36 -1.13
N GLU A 439 -25.42 6.90 -2.32
CA GLU A 439 -26.31 8.05 -2.46
C GLU A 439 -27.76 7.68 -2.06
N ALA A 440 -28.25 6.52 -2.49
CA ALA A 440 -29.56 6.01 -2.13
C ALA A 440 -29.70 5.78 -0.61
N GLU A 441 -28.64 5.36 0.06
CA GLU A 441 -28.57 5.18 1.52
C GLU A 441 -28.32 6.49 2.29
N GLY A 442 -28.08 7.62 1.59
CA GLY A 442 -27.77 8.91 2.20
C GLY A 442 -26.40 8.96 2.91
N ALA A 443 -25.48 8.11 2.49
CA ALA A 443 -24.14 8.02 3.08
C ALA A 443 -23.30 9.26 2.80
N PHE A 444 -23.42 9.85 1.59
CA PHE A 444 -22.70 11.07 1.24
C PHE A 444 -23.37 12.31 1.84
N ARG A 445 -22.72 12.92 2.83
CA ARG A 445 -23.22 14.15 3.45
C ARG A 445 -22.08 14.98 4.03
N PHE A 446 -22.31 16.29 4.10
CA PHE A 446 -21.46 17.17 4.88
C PHE A 446 -21.73 17.00 6.38
N VAL A 447 -20.70 16.93 7.16
CA VAL A 447 -20.73 16.79 8.62
C VAL A 447 -19.84 17.86 9.26
N TRP A 448 -20.09 18.15 10.53
CA TRP A 448 -19.22 19.00 11.32
C TRP A 448 -18.59 18.17 12.44
N GLY A 449 -17.37 17.77 12.21
CA GLY A 449 -16.63 16.83 13.07
C GLY A 449 -17.03 15.36 12.82
N TRP A 450 -16.08 14.49 13.03
CA TRP A 450 -16.32 13.05 12.96
C TRP A 450 -17.16 12.60 14.17
N SER A 451 -18.22 11.84 13.96
CA SER A 451 -19.17 11.43 15.01
C SER A 451 -18.50 10.71 16.17
N GLU A 452 -17.48 9.90 15.86
CA GLU A 452 -16.71 9.16 16.86
C GLU A 452 -15.86 10.05 17.79
N ALA A 453 -15.60 11.30 17.42
CA ALA A 453 -14.85 12.27 18.23
C ALA A 453 -15.67 12.90 19.36
N ARG A 454 -16.97 12.59 19.46
CA ARG A 454 -17.87 13.04 20.53
C ARG A 454 -17.82 14.55 20.79
N LEU A 455 -18.10 15.34 19.76
CA LEU A 455 -18.09 16.81 19.85
C LEU A 455 -18.98 17.37 20.97
N ALA A 456 -20.06 16.65 21.35
CA ALA A 456 -20.96 17.03 22.41
C ALA A 456 -20.30 17.09 23.80
N ASP A 457 -19.19 16.36 23.99
CA ASP A 457 -18.44 16.32 25.27
C ASP A 457 -17.56 17.58 25.48
N GLY A 458 -17.54 18.48 24.49
CA GLY A 458 -16.86 19.77 24.55
C GLY A 458 -15.45 19.78 23.94
N PRO A 459 -14.88 20.97 23.71
CA PRO A 459 -13.62 21.13 22.97
C PRO A 459 -12.42 20.40 23.60
N ALA A 460 -12.32 20.37 24.93
CA ALA A 460 -11.21 19.71 25.61
C ALA A 460 -11.25 18.19 25.39
N ALA A 461 -12.44 17.59 25.40
CA ALA A 461 -12.62 16.16 25.14
C ALA A 461 -12.24 15.81 23.69
N VAL A 462 -12.62 16.65 22.73
CA VAL A 462 -12.27 16.48 21.30
C VAL A 462 -10.75 16.56 21.11
N VAL A 463 -10.09 17.55 21.71
CA VAL A 463 -8.62 17.67 21.63
C VAL A 463 -7.95 16.44 22.24
N PHE A 464 -8.39 16.03 23.43
CA PHE A 464 -7.85 14.83 24.08
C PHE A 464 -8.09 13.58 23.24
N PHE A 465 -9.28 13.41 22.64
CA PHE A 465 -9.60 12.32 21.75
C PHE A 465 -8.59 12.24 20.58
N TYR A 466 -8.39 13.33 19.84
CA TYR A 466 -7.46 13.31 18.70
C TYR A 466 -6.01 13.14 19.14
N VAL A 467 -5.57 13.78 20.23
CA VAL A 467 -4.20 13.61 20.74
C VAL A 467 -3.92 12.15 21.10
N THR A 468 -4.82 11.50 21.81
CA THR A 468 -4.63 10.10 22.23
C THR A 468 -4.81 9.11 21.11
N ASN A 469 -5.80 9.31 20.24
CA ASN A 469 -6.07 8.41 19.12
C ASN A 469 -5.02 8.52 18.00
N LEU A 470 -4.57 9.73 17.67
CA LEU A 470 -3.53 9.93 16.65
C LEU A 470 -2.12 9.69 17.19
N GLY A 471 -1.95 9.79 18.49
CA GLY A 471 -0.75 9.38 19.20
C GLY A 471 0.52 10.17 18.91
N LEU A 472 1.60 9.67 19.45
CA LEU A 472 2.93 10.29 19.38
C LEU A 472 3.44 10.55 17.95
N PRO A 473 3.20 9.70 16.93
CA PRO A 473 3.66 9.98 15.57
C PRO A 473 3.13 11.30 15.02
N VAL A 474 1.84 11.61 15.22
CA VAL A 474 1.24 12.86 14.74
C VAL A 474 1.71 14.06 15.54
N LEU A 475 1.87 13.93 16.86
CA LEU A 475 2.44 14.99 17.70
C LEU A 475 3.88 15.33 17.28
N LEU A 476 4.71 14.34 17.00
CA LEU A 476 6.07 14.54 16.48
C LEU A 476 6.07 15.15 15.07
N ALA A 477 5.10 14.80 14.22
CA ALA A 477 4.93 15.42 12.92
C ALA A 477 4.60 16.92 13.03
N ILE A 478 3.68 17.28 13.93
CA ILE A 478 3.35 18.68 14.21
C ILE A 478 4.58 19.40 14.78
N ALA A 479 5.30 18.79 15.72
CA ALA A 479 6.54 19.34 16.25
C ALA A 479 7.60 19.56 15.16
N ALA A 480 7.75 18.63 14.20
CA ALA A 480 8.64 18.78 13.04
C ALA A 480 8.26 19.98 12.16
N LEU A 481 6.96 20.24 12.02
CA LEU A 481 6.47 21.37 11.23
C LEU A 481 6.64 22.71 11.95
N LEU A 482 6.51 22.75 13.27
CA LEU A 482 6.51 23.99 14.04
C LEU A 482 7.90 24.39 14.55
N LEU A 483 8.71 23.43 15.00
CA LEU A 483 9.93 23.69 15.75
C LEU A 483 11.20 23.72 14.89
N LEU A 484 11.22 23.08 13.70
CA LEU A 484 12.41 23.05 12.88
C LEU A 484 12.64 24.37 12.14
N ARG A 485 13.85 24.93 12.27
CA ARG A 485 14.29 26.16 11.59
C ARG A 485 14.49 25.93 10.10
N ASP A 486 14.62 26.99 9.31
CA ASP A 486 14.67 26.93 7.83
C ASP A 486 15.73 25.98 7.29
N ALA A 487 16.94 25.97 7.84
CA ALA A 487 18.03 25.08 7.43
C ALA A 487 17.79 23.59 7.78
N GLU A 488 16.88 23.32 8.71
CA GLU A 488 16.57 21.97 9.20
C GLU A 488 15.22 21.45 8.71
N ARG A 489 14.48 22.26 7.93
CA ARG A 489 13.14 21.90 7.45
C ARG A 489 13.12 20.61 6.66
N VAL A 490 12.01 19.90 6.78
CA VAL A 490 11.74 18.68 6.01
C VAL A 490 11.66 19.05 4.54
N PRO A 491 12.39 18.36 3.65
CA PRO A 491 12.15 18.49 2.22
C PRO A 491 10.67 18.19 1.90
N HIS A 492 10.13 18.88 0.92
CA HIS A 492 8.70 18.76 0.55
C HIS A 492 7.72 19.03 1.72
N ARG A 493 8.12 19.85 2.70
CA ARG A 493 7.32 20.18 3.90
C ARG A 493 5.89 20.61 3.57
N GLY A 494 5.72 21.47 2.57
CA GLY A 494 4.40 21.95 2.13
C GLY A 494 3.49 20.81 1.68
N PHE A 495 4.02 19.87 0.92
CA PHE A 495 3.28 18.69 0.48
C PHE A 495 2.89 17.78 1.66
N LEU A 496 3.84 17.44 2.51
CA LEU A 496 3.59 16.55 3.66
C LEU A 496 2.61 17.18 4.64
N ALA A 497 2.71 18.50 4.89
CA ALA A 497 1.76 19.23 5.73
C ALA A 497 0.36 19.27 5.09
N ALA A 498 0.27 19.56 3.80
CA ALA A 498 -1.00 19.58 3.08
C ALA A 498 -1.68 18.20 3.08
N TRP A 499 -0.92 17.12 2.86
CA TRP A 499 -1.41 15.74 2.96
C TRP A 499 -1.97 15.45 4.37
N LEU A 500 -1.17 15.72 5.41
CA LEU A 500 -1.57 15.51 6.80
C LEU A 500 -2.87 16.25 7.13
N VAL A 501 -2.95 17.55 6.79
CA VAL A 501 -4.12 18.38 7.09
C VAL A 501 -5.34 17.95 6.28
N ALA A 502 -5.19 17.71 4.98
CA ALA A 502 -6.31 17.35 4.12
C ALA A 502 -6.98 16.04 4.57
N LEU A 503 -6.18 15.00 4.87
CA LEU A 503 -6.74 13.72 5.29
C LEU A 503 -7.18 13.71 6.77
N PHE A 504 -6.77 14.69 7.57
CA PHE A 504 -7.40 14.98 8.85
C PHE A 504 -8.76 15.65 8.67
N VAL A 505 -8.85 16.61 7.74
CA VAL A 505 -10.07 17.40 7.51
C VAL A 505 -11.18 16.57 6.88
N VAL A 506 -10.85 15.71 5.90
CA VAL A 506 -11.85 14.93 5.14
C VAL A 506 -12.86 14.22 6.06
N PRO A 507 -12.48 13.34 7.01
CA PRO A 507 -13.46 12.64 7.84
C PRO A 507 -14.21 13.56 8.81
N ASN A 508 -13.75 14.80 8.99
CA ASN A 508 -14.39 15.79 9.86
C ASN A 508 -15.37 16.72 9.14
N VAL A 509 -15.39 16.71 7.81
CA VAL A 509 -16.27 17.60 7.03
C VAL A 509 -17.10 16.86 5.99
N VAL A 510 -16.72 15.65 5.63
CA VAL A 510 -17.44 14.82 4.65
C VAL A 510 -17.54 13.40 5.18
N ARG A 511 -18.74 12.84 5.12
CA ARG A 511 -19.01 11.42 5.30
C ARG A 511 -19.28 10.81 3.92
N VAL A 512 -18.61 9.69 3.59
CA VAL A 512 -18.75 8.97 2.32
C VAL A 512 -19.13 7.50 2.50
N SER A 513 -19.50 7.11 3.71
CA SER A 513 -19.96 5.77 4.06
C SER A 513 -21.14 5.90 5.02
N ASP A 514 -22.09 4.99 4.97
CA ASP A 514 -23.16 4.85 5.96
C ASP A 514 -22.63 4.40 7.33
N VAL A 515 -21.47 3.75 7.34
CA VAL A 515 -20.73 3.38 8.56
C VAL A 515 -19.72 4.49 8.90
N ASP A 516 -20.05 5.31 9.90
CA ASP A 516 -19.18 6.42 10.35
C ASP A 516 -17.76 5.96 10.69
N PHE A 517 -17.62 4.77 11.28
CA PHE A 517 -16.32 4.20 11.64
C PHE A 517 -15.40 4.03 10.43
N ASP A 518 -15.91 3.78 9.24
CA ASP A 518 -15.12 3.61 8.03
C ASP A 518 -14.28 4.83 7.66
N MET A 519 -14.69 6.02 8.11
CA MET A 519 -13.92 7.24 7.91
C MET A 519 -12.55 7.22 8.60
N ASN A 520 -12.32 6.30 9.55
CA ASN A 520 -10.99 6.13 10.19
C ASN A 520 -9.89 5.79 9.18
N LYS A 521 -10.23 5.19 8.03
CA LYS A 521 -9.30 4.84 6.96
C LYS A 521 -8.52 6.06 6.42
N TYR A 522 -9.15 7.25 6.44
CA TYR A 522 -8.46 8.50 6.07
C TYR A 522 -7.37 8.88 7.07
N PHE A 523 -7.57 8.64 8.36
CA PHE A 523 -6.53 8.85 9.37
C PHE A 523 -5.36 7.88 9.19
N GLN A 524 -5.60 6.63 8.80
CA GLN A 524 -4.53 5.68 8.48
C GLN A 524 -3.70 6.13 7.28
N MET A 525 -4.33 6.68 6.22
CA MET A 525 -3.62 7.27 5.08
C MET A 525 -2.87 8.56 5.46
N MET A 526 -3.41 9.36 6.39
CA MET A 526 -2.75 10.54 6.96
C MET A 526 -1.47 10.17 7.71
N TRP A 527 -1.46 9.05 8.44
CA TRP A 527 -0.29 8.60 9.20
C TRP A 527 0.96 8.40 8.33
N ILE A 528 0.81 8.14 7.04
CA ILE A 528 1.95 7.99 6.12
C ILE A 528 2.77 9.30 6.06
N SER A 529 2.10 10.44 5.88
CA SER A 529 2.77 11.74 5.89
C SER A 529 3.29 12.11 7.29
N ALA A 530 2.51 11.82 8.33
CA ALA A 530 2.92 12.03 9.72
C ALA A 530 4.17 11.23 10.09
N ALA A 531 4.25 9.97 9.67
CA ALA A 531 5.41 9.12 9.89
C ALA A 531 6.69 9.67 9.26
N ILE A 532 6.62 10.23 8.03
CA ILE A 532 7.77 10.83 7.35
C ILE A 532 8.22 12.11 8.09
N LEU A 533 7.28 12.97 8.49
CA LEU A 533 7.57 14.18 9.25
C LEU A 533 8.17 13.86 10.62
N ALA A 534 7.56 12.94 11.36
CA ALA A 534 8.05 12.47 12.66
C ALA A 534 9.45 11.86 12.54
N ALA A 535 9.66 10.99 11.55
CA ALA A 535 10.93 10.36 11.29
C ALA A 535 12.05 11.36 10.99
N TRP A 536 11.73 12.45 10.28
CA TRP A 536 12.69 13.52 10.02
C TRP A 536 13.15 14.23 11.29
N LEU A 537 12.27 14.46 12.25
CA LEU A 537 12.60 15.02 13.55
C LEU A 537 13.42 14.02 14.38
N VAL A 538 12.90 12.81 14.56
CA VAL A 538 13.45 11.77 15.42
C VAL A 538 14.84 11.30 14.95
N ALA A 539 15.08 11.27 13.65
CA ALA A 539 16.39 10.88 13.08
C ALA A 539 17.57 11.79 13.47
N ARG A 540 17.32 12.92 14.17
CA ARG A 540 18.33 13.82 14.74
C ARG A 540 18.72 13.46 16.16
N TRP A 541 17.94 12.63 16.81
CA TRP A 541 18.13 12.27 18.20
C TRP A 541 19.19 11.17 18.37
N PRO A 542 19.76 11.00 19.55
CA PRO A 542 20.67 9.88 19.82
C PRO A 542 19.93 8.54 19.69
N ARG A 543 20.63 7.49 19.27
CA ARG A 543 20.06 6.16 19.03
C ARG A 543 19.14 5.63 20.15
N PRO A 544 19.50 5.72 21.44
CA PRO A 544 18.60 5.26 22.51
C PRO A 544 17.24 5.98 22.48
N ALA A 545 17.21 7.30 22.27
CA ALA A 545 15.97 8.07 22.19
C ALA A 545 15.12 7.67 20.96
N ILE A 546 15.76 7.39 19.80
CA ILE A 546 15.07 6.85 18.62
C ILE A 546 14.37 5.53 18.98
N VAL A 547 15.10 4.59 19.58
CA VAL A 547 14.57 3.29 19.98
C VAL A 547 13.42 3.44 20.96
N THR A 548 13.56 4.30 21.97
CA THR A 548 12.50 4.57 22.96
C THR A 548 11.23 5.10 22.29
N VAL A 549 11.35 6.08 21.40
CA VAL A 549 10.19 6.64 20.69
C VAL A 549 9.50 5.58 19.82
N LEU A 550 10.27 4.80 19.07
CA LEU A 550 9.71 3.74 18.24
C LEU A 550 9.01 2.67 19.10
N ALA A 551 9.61 2.29 20.23
CA ALA A 551 8.99 1.36 21.16
C ALA A 551 7.66 1.90 21.71
N VAL A 552 7.63 3.17 22.16
CA VAL A 552 6.39 3.79 22.67
C VAL A 552 5.31 3.87 21.58
N CYS A 553 5.66 4.25 20.34
CA CYS A 553 4.72 4.28 19.22
C CYS A 553 4.16 2.89 18.88
N ALA A 554 4.93 1.84 19.12
CA ALA A 554 4.57 0.47 18.80
C ALA A 554 3.79 -0.26 19.92
N ILE A 555 3.59 0.34 21.11
CA ILE A 555 2.91 -0.33 22.24
C ILE A 555 1.48 -0.70 21.86
N SER A 556 0.64 0.27 21.44
CA SER A 556 -0.76 0.00 21.11
C SER A 556 -0.91 -0.98 19.93
N PRO A 557 -0.18 -0.84 18.79
CA PRO A 557 -0.18 -1.86 17.75
C PRO A 557 0.33 -3.23 18.23
N GLY A 558 1.27 -3.27 19.15
CA GLY A 558 1.73 -4.51 19.79
C GLY A 558 0.64 -5.17 20.64
N LEU A 559 -0.10 -4.39 21.42
CA LEU A 559 -1.20 -4.89 22.24
C LEU A 559 -2.33 -5.47 21.38
N ILE A 560 -2.72 -4.80 20.29
CA ILE A 560 -3.73 -5.34 19.36
C ILE A 560 -3.23 -6.60 18.64
N ALA A 561 -1.94 -6.65 18.29
CA ALA A 561 -1.35 -7.85 17.72
C ALA A 561 -1.41 -9.05 18.69
N LEU A 562 -1.11 -8.82 19.97
CA LEU A 562 -1.24 -9.82 21.02
C LEU A 562 -2.70 -10.21 21.27
N HIS A 563 -3.62 -9.25 21.25
CA HIS A 563 -5.05 -9.49 21.33
C HIS A 563 -5.52 -10.42 20.20
N HIS A 564 -5.17 -10.12 18.95
CA HIS A 564 -5.52 -10.96 17.80
C HIS A 564 -4.92 -12.36 17.90
N ALA A 565 -3.70 -12.50 18.44
CA ALA A 565 -3.05 -13.79 18.58
C ALA A 565 -3.65 -14.67 19.69
N TRP A 566 -4.21 -14.07 20.75
CA TRP A 566 -4.62 -14.77 21.98
C TRP A 566 -6.09 -14.63 22.35
N HIS A 567 -6.85 -13.79 21.66
CA HIS A 567 -8.28 -13.64 21.93
C HIS A 567 -8.97 -15.02 21.81
N PRO A 568 -9.85 -15.37 22.77
CA PRO A 568 -10.58 -16.62 22.70
C PRO A 568 -11.32 -16.75 21.37
N ALA A 569 -11.11 -17.85 20.69
CA ALA A 569 -11.75 -18.10 19.41
C ALA A 569 -13.26 -18.28 19.59
N VAL A 570 -14.04 -17.66 18.74
CA VAL A 570 -15.49 -17.85 18.69
C VAL A 570 -15.77 -19.06 17.80
N VAL A 571 -16.46 -20.06 18.36
CA VAL A 571 -16.94 -21.22 17.59
C VAL A 571 -18.07 -20.76 16.70
N MET A 572 -17.92 -21.01 15.40
CA MET A 572 -18.97 -20.81 14.41
C MET A 572 -19.67 -22.14 14.21
N SER A 573 -20.85 -22.28 14.77
CA SER A 573 -21.73 -23.44 14.59
C SER A 573 -22.52 -23.35 13.29
#